data_d3adeb3d1ae4e1582c6654053224d2e1
#
_entry.id   d3adeb3d1ae4e1582c6654053224d2e1
#
_cell.length_a   1.000
_cell.length_b   1.000
_cell.length_c   1.000
_cell.angle_alpha   90.00
_cell.angle_beta   90.00
_cell.angle_gamma   90.00
#
_symmetry.space_group_name_H-M   'P 1'
#
loop_
_entity.id
_entity.type
_entity.pdbx_description
1 polymer ?
#
loop_
_entity_poly.entity_id
_entity_poly.type
_entity_poly.pdbx_seq_one_letter_code
_entity_poly.pdbx_strand_id
1 'polypeptide(L)'
;MVNSAKKTFLEMSLARAAFCELRKITRPRTLCNQADRNPKFESQYQRKLEVSQLSSSQLVACFCLACIETLRDPARADLVAAVGEISSDRARKRLYNRMCGNEGGKLLLLERRRVTNATLEVARSHKFGTFGHAYAQFMDTRGFQPDYRPIVRFSNQDPWNYTLVRLREIHDYLHVLFECPTSVEGEIILKAIEFTNCKLPISGLGALIGSIQLPAENQQRLRHIIFPWAVQAGLKCTPLESIDYESHFHLSLQQVRQLYGINKVPR
;
A
#
# COMPACT_ATOMS: atom_id res chain seq x y z
N MET A 1 45.87 4.52 7.70
CA MET A 1 45.20 5.50 6.81
C MET A 1 44.69 4.91 5.48
N VAL A 2 45.39 3.98 4.84
CA VAL A 2 44.96 3.38 3.54
C VAL A 2 43.67 2.55 3.61
N ASN A 3 43.41 1.89 4.74
CA ASN A 3 42.18 1.10 4.91
C ASN A 3 40.89 1.92 5.07
N SER A 4 40.98 3.13 5.62
CA SER A 4 39.83 4.05 5.76
C SER A 4 39.38 4.57 4.40
N ALA A 5 40.31 4.97 3.55
CA ALA A 5 40.00 5.53 2.23
C ALA A 5 39.43 4.47 1.28
N LYS A 6 39.90 3.22 1.34
CA LYS A 6 39.33 2.12 0.57
C LYS A 6 37.91 1.77 1.01
N LYS A 7 37.61 1.82 2.32
CA LYS A 7 36.28 1.60 2.88
C LYS A 7 35.30 2.68 2.43
N THR A 8 35.71 3.95 2.50
CA THR A 8 34.88 5.10 2.06
C THR A 8 34.63 5.07 0.54
N PHE A 9 35.61 4.67 -0.26
CA PHE A 9 35.46 4.54 -1.72
C PHE A 9 34.50 3.40 -2.09
N LEU A 10 34.55 2.27 -1.39
CA LEU A 10 33.67 1.13 -1.59
C LEU A 10 32.21 1.49 -1.18
N GLU A 11 32.04 2.21 -0.07
CA GLU A 11 30.74 2.72 0.39
C GLU A 11 30.13 3.72 -0.59
N MET A 12 30.94 4.64 -1.14
CA MET A 12 30.50 5.58 -2.18
C MET A 12 30.15 4.87 -3.49
N SER A 13 30.88 3.81 -3.87
CA SER A 13 30.58 3.02 -5.06
C SER A 13 29.27 2.23 -4.90
N LEU A 14 29.05 1.63 -3.73
CA LEU A 14 27.82 0.92 -3.40
C LEU A 14 26.61 1.88 -3.35
N ALA A 15 26.77 3.05 -2.76
CA ALA A 15 25.73 4.07 -2.74
C ALA A 15 25.38 4.57 -4.15
N ARG A 16 26.39 4.79 -5.01
CA ARG A 16 26.18 5.15 -6.43
C ARG A 16 25.47 4.06 -7.22
N ALA A 17 25.86 2.81 -7.04
CA ALA A 17 25.19 1.68 -7.69
C ALA A 17 23.73 1.54 -7.23
N ALA A 18 23.48 1.62 -5.92
CA ALA A 18 22.14 1.62 -5.34
C ALA A 18 21.30 2.81 -5.83
N PHE A 19 21.88 4.00 -5.92
CA PHE A 19 21.21 5.19 -6.43
C PHE A 19 20.89 5.08 -7.92
N CYS A 20 21.78 4.46 -8.72
CA CYS A 20 21.53 4.19 -10.12
C CYS A 20 20.39 3.19 -10.31
N GLU A 21 20.34 2.13 -9.51
CA GLU A 21 19.24 1.15 -9.51
C GLU A 21 17.92 1.79 -9.02
N LEU A 22 17.95 2.56 -7.94
CA LEU A 22 16.79 3.30 -7.46
C LEU A 22 16.25 4.26 -8.54
N ARG A 23 17.12 5.01 -9.24
CA ARG A 23 16.73 5.88 -10.36
C ARG A 23 16.11 5.14 -11.53
N LYS A 24 16.59 3.93 -11.86
CA LYS A 24 15.98 3.10 -12.91
C LYS A 24 14.55 2.68 -12.53
N ILE A 25 14.33 2.45 -11.23
CA ILE A 25 13.07 1.97 -10.66
C ILE A 25 12.08 3.12 -10.46
N THR A 26 12.60 4.30 -10.04
CA THR A 26 11.80 5.45 -9.59
C THR A 26 11.71 6.59 -10.61
N ARG A 27 12.07 6.37 -11.89
CA ARG A 27 11.85 7.42 -12.90
C ARG A 27 10.38 7.82 -12.91
N PRO A 28 10.05 9.13 -12.67
CA PRO A 28 8.68 9.59 -12.78
C PRO A 28 8.19 9.26 -14.19
N ARG A 29 7.02 8.65 -14.29
CA ARG A 29 6.25 8.70 -15.52
C ARG A 29 5.89 10.17 -15.70
N THR A 30 6.68 10.90 -16.48
CA THR A 30 6.16 12.12 -17.13
C THR A 30 4.84 11.70 -17.76
N LEU A 31 3.79 12.43 -17.41
CA LEU A 31 2.42 12.28 -17.88
C LEU A 31 2.44 11.74 -19.32
N CYS A 32 2.25 10.44 -19.47
CA CYS A 32 2.09 9.83 -20.77
C CYS A 32 0.67 10.18 -21.20
N ASN A 33 0.57 11.13 -22.10
CA ASN A 33 -0.67 11.45 -22.78
C ASN A 33 -1.30 10.15 -23.29
N GLN A 34 -2.61 10.04 -23.18
CA GLN A 34 -3.45 8.89 -23.50
C GLN A 34 -3.27 8.25 -24.89
N ALA A 35 -2.35 8.72 -25.72
CA ALA A 35 -2.17 8.30 -27.11
C ALA A 35 -1.20 7.12 -27.34
N ASP A 36 -0.32 6.78 -26.40
CA ASP A 36 0.72 5.75 -26.61
C ASP A 36 0.46 4.44 -25.86
N ARG A 37 -0.70 3.82 -26.07
CA ARG A 37 -0.94 2.41 -25.72
C ARG A 37 -0.31 1.49 -26.77
N ASN A 38 1.00 1.43 -26.79
CA ASN A 38 1.70 0.45 -27.63
C ASN A 38 1.99 -0.81 -26.79
N PRO A 39 1.46 -2.01 -27.19
CA PRO A 39 1.71 -3.26 -26.47
C PRO A 39 3.19 -3.63 -26.32
N LYS A 40 4.07 -3.09 -27.18
CA LYS A 40 5.52 -3.21 -27.05
C LYS A 40 6.09 -2.46 -25.83
N PHE A 41 5.38 -1.47 -25.31
CA PHE A 41 5.79 -0.74 -24.11
C PHE A 41 5.54 -1.56 -22.83
N GLU A 42 4.48 -2.35 -22.79
CA GLU A 42 4.19 -3.29 -21.70
C GLU A 42 5.26 -4.39 -21.58
N SER A 43 5.76 -4.91 -22.72
CA SER A 43 6.80 -5.96 -22.71
C SER A 43 8.17 -5.46 -22.24
N GLN A 44 8.50 -4.18 -22.42
CA GLN A 44 9.73 -3.57 -21.88
C GLN A 44 9.63 -3.25 -20.39
N TYR A 45 8.42 -2.98 -19.87
CA TYR A 45 8.18 -2.75 -18.44
C TYR A 45 8.08 -4.06 -17.63
N GLN A 46 7.81 -5.17 -18.28
CA GLN A 46 7.88 -6.53 -17.71
C GLN A 46 9.31 -7.08 -17.63
N ARG A 47 10.34 -6.34 -18.02
CA ARG A 47 11.69 -6.68 -17.58
C ARG A 47 11.73 -6.57 -16.07
N LYS A 48 11.43 -7.71 -15.44
CA LYS A 48 11.73 -8.01 -14.05
C LYS A 48 13.10 -7.42 -13.73
N LEU A 49 13.15 -6.34 -12.98
CA LEU A 49 14.33 -6.07 -12.20
C LEU A 49 14.40 -7.25 -11.24
N GLU A 50 15.30 -8.17 -11.52
CA GLU A 50 15.57 -9.31 -10.65
C GLU A 50 16.21 -8.76 -9.39
N VAL A 51 15.39 -8.32 -8.46
CA VAL A 51 15.80 -7.91 -7.11
C VAL A 51 16.50 -9.06 -6.38
N SER A 52 16.32 -10.29 -6.85
CA SER A 52 17.11 -11.47 -6.47
C SER A 52 18.63 -11.29 -6.60
N GLN A 53 19.11 -10.26 -7.31
CA GLN A 53 20.52 -9.98 -7.52
C GLN A 53 21.09 -8.90 -6.58
N LEU A 54 20.27 -8.20 -5.78
CA LEU A 54 20.78 -7.21 -4.86
C LEU A 54 21.31 -7.86 -3.58
N SER A 55 22.54 -7.54 -3.23
CA SER A 55 23.13 -7.93 -1.94
C SER A 55 22.40 -7.23 -0.78
N SER A 56 22.49 -7.80 0.42
CA SER A 56 21.88 -7.21 1.62
C SER A 56 22.32 -5.75 1.85
N SER A 57 23.60 -5.42 1.56
CA SER A 57 24.11 -4.05 1.67
C SER A 57 23.50 -3.10 0.64
N GLN A 58 23.26 -3.56 -0.58
CA GLN A 58 22.58 -2.77 -1.61
C GLN A 58 21.09 -2.55 -1.26
N LEU A 59 20.41 -3.54 -0.70
CA LEU A 59 19.03 -3.38 -0.22
C LEU A 59 18.95 -2.35 0.91
N VAL A 60 19.87 -2.39 1.87
CA VAL A 60 19.94 -1.39 2.96
C VAL A 60 20.20 0.01 2.38
N ALA A 61 21.13 0.15 1.44
CA ALA A 61 21.40 1.43 0.80
C ALA A 61 20.20 1.96 0.01
N CYS A 62 19.50 1.10 -0.75
CA CYS A 62 18.27 1.45 -1.44
C CYS A 62 17.17 1.89 -0.46
N PHE A 63 17.01 1.18 0.65
CA PHE A 63 16.06 1.54 1.71
C PHE A 63 16.34 2.92 2.30
N CYS A 64 17.59 3.18 2.71
CA CYS A 64 17.98 4.48 3.28
C CYS A 64 17.76 5.63 2.29
N LEU A 65 18.15 5.45 1.02
CA LEU A 65 17.95 6.46 -0.02
C LEU A 65 16.46 6.69 -0.30
N ALA A 66 15.68 5.63 -0.39
CA ALA A 66 14.24 5.75 -0.59
C ALA A 66 13.56 6.46 0.60
N CYS A 67 13.97 6.19 1.83
CA CYS A 67 13.49 6.92 3.01
C CYS A 67 13.82 8.40 2.93
N ILE A 68 15.07 8.78 2.61
CA ILE A 68 15.50 10.17 2.51
C ILE A 68 14.71 10.90 1.43
N GLU A 69 14.56 10.30 0.25
CA GLU A 69 13.83 10.92 -0.86
C GLU A 69 12.30 10.99 -0.58
N THR A 70 11.73 10.01 0.12
CA THR A 70 10.32 10.05 0.56
C THR A 70 10.09 11.17 1.58
N LEU A 71 11.06 11.45 2.44
CA LEU A 71 10.98 12.59 3.38
C LEU A 71 11.07 13.94 2.67
N ARG A 72 11.82 14.02 1.55
CA ARG A 72 11.92 15.24 0.73
C ARG A 72 10.71 15.49 -0.12
N ASP A 73 10.13 14.42 -0.66
CA ASP A 73 8.94 14.46 -1.52
C ASP A 73 7.98 13.31 -1.19
N PRO A 74 7.08 13.51 -0.21
CA PRO A 74 6.10 12.49 0.20
C PRO A 74 5.08 12.12 -0.88
N ALA A 75 4.93 12.96 -1.91
CA ALA A 75 4.01 12.70 -3.03
C ALA A 75 4.55 11.61 -3.99
N ARG A 76 5.81 11.20 -3.86
CA ARG A 76 6.43 10.12 -4.63
C ARG A 76 5.96 8.75 -4.16
N ALA A 77 4.79 8.35 -4.63
CA ALA A 77 4.17 7.04 -4.30
C ALA A 77 5.06 5.84 -4.64
N ASP A 78 5.91 5.95 -5.67
CA ASP A 78 6.87 4.93 -6.07
C ASP A 78 7.99 4.72 -5.02
N LEU A 79 8.45 5.78 -4.37
CA LEU A 79 9.44 5.69 -3.29
C LEU A 79 8.82 5.14 -2.01
N VAL A 80 7.62 5.61 -1.66
CA VAL A 80 6.84 5.07 -0.54
C VAL A 80 6.61 3.57 -0.73
N ALA A 81 6.25 3.15 -1.95
CA ALA A 81 6.09 1.74 -2.30
C ALA A 81 7.40 0.96 -2.12
N ALA A 82 8.54 1.49 -2.59
CA ALA A 82 9.85 0.85 -2.45
C ALA A 82 10.26 0.66 -0.98
N VAL A 83 10.10 1.69 -0.15
CA VAL A 83 10.35 1.60 1.31
C VAL A 83 9.48 0.51 1.94
N GLY A 84 8.19 0.49 1.58
CA GLY A 84 7.25 -0.51 2.05
C GLY A 84 7.64 -1.93 1.66
N GLU A 85 8.08 -2.14 0.44
CA GLU A 85 8.46 -3.46 -0.06
C GLU A 85 9.72 -4.01 0.63
N ILE A 86 10.76 -3.18 0.71
CA ILE A 86 12.05 -3.60 1.30
C ILE A 86 11.90 -3.89 2.80
N SER A 87 11.07 -3.11 3.52
CA SER A 87 10.90 -3.28 4.97
C SER A 87 9.89 -4.36 5.37
N SER A 88 9.17 -4.96 4.43
CA SER A 88 7.98 -5.77 4.73
C SER A 88 8.19 -7.27 4.76
N ASP A 89 9.39 -7.81 4.58
CA ASP A 89 9.63 -9.26 4.46
C ASP A 89 8.99 -10.07 5.59
N ARG A 90 9.32 -9.73 6.85
CA ARG A 90 8.75 -10.40 8.01
C ARG A 90 7.24 -10.19 8.14
N ALA A 91 6.77 -9.00 7.79
CA ALA A 91 5.36 -8.67 7.82
C ALA A 91 4.58 -9.47 6.77
N ARG A 92 5.07 -9.56 5.53
CA ARG A 92 4.48 -10.37 4.45
C ARG A 92 4.31 -11.83 4.83
N LYS A 93 5.38 -12.45 5.37
CA LYS A 93 5.34 -13.84 5.84
C LYS A 93 4.31 -14.03 6.94
N ARG A 94 4.22 -13.10 7.90
CA ARG A 94 3.22 -13.15 8.96
C ARG A 94 1.79 -13.01 8.40
N LEU A 95 1.56 -12.07 7.49
CA LEU A 95 0.26 -11.88 6.85
C LEU A 95 -0.15 -13.10 6.05
N TYR A 96 0.76 -13.67 5.28
CA TYR A 96 0.52 -14.93 4.55
C TYR A 96 0.10 -16.05 5.50
N ASN A 97 0.84 -16.26 6.60
CA ASN A 97 0.50 -17.29 7.58
C ASN A 97 -0.88 -17.01 8.23
N ARG A 98 -1.22 -15.74 8.47
CA ARG A 98 -2.54 -15.33 8.98
C ARG A 98 -3.65 -15.63 7.96
N MET A 99 -3.43 -15.37 6.68
CA MET A 99 -4.36 -15.75 5.61
C MET A 99 -4.52 -17.28 5.51
N CYS A 100 -3.44 -18.04 5.65
CA CYS A 100 -3.50 -19.51 5.69
C CYS A 100 -4.30 -20.06 6.88
N GLY A 101 -4.40 -19.32 7.97
CA GLY A 101 -5.20 -19.68 9.16
C GLY A 101 -6.68 -19.26 9.08
N ASN A 102 -7.11 -18.59 8.01
CA ASN A 102 -8.45 -18.03 7.86
C ASN A 102 -9.09 -18.54 6.56
N GLU A 103 -10.36 -18.93 6.59
CA GLU A 103 -11.02 -19.51 5.40
C GLU A 103 -11.09 -18.52 4.23
N GLY A 104 -11.47 -17.26 4.48
CA GLY A 104 -11.47 -16.22 3.44
C GLY A 104 -10.07 -15.96 2.90
N GLY A 105 -9.07 -15.95 3.80
CA GLY A 105 -7.66 -15.82 3.40
C GLY A 105 -7.17 -16.98 2.54
N LYS A 106 -7.50 -18.24 2.87
CA LYS A 106 -7.15 -19.41 2.06
C LYS A 106 -7.75 -19.31 0.66
N LEU A 107 -9.02 -18.94 0.55
CA LEU A 107 -9.72 -18.78 -0.72
C LEU A 107 -8.99 -17.73 -1.59
N LEU A 108 -8.70 -16.56 -1.02
CA LEU A 108 -8.00 -15.48 -1.71
C LEU A 108 -6.59 -15.88 -2.15
N LEU A 109 -5.87 -16.65 -1.32
CA LEU A 109 -4.55 -17.19 -1.68
C LEU A 109 -4.61 -18.20 -2.82
N LEU A 110 -5.66 -19.02 -2.87
CA LEU A 110 -5.89 -20.01 -3.93
C LEU A 110 -6.26 -19.33 -5.25
N GLU A 111 -7.25 -18.44 -5.22
CA GLU A 111 -7.80 -17.79 -6.41
C GLU A 111 -6.94 -16.64 -6.92
N ARG A 112 -6.06 -16.09 -6.07
CA ARG A 112 -5.22 -14.93 -6.40
C ARG A 112 -6.05 -13.73 -6.90
N ARG A 113 -7.20 -13.51 -6.30
CA ARG A 113 -8.09 -12.39 -6.68
C ARG A 113 -7.38 -11.06 -6.64
N ARG A 114 -7.63 -10.25 -7.66
CA ARG A 114 -7.04 -8.92 -7.85
C ARG A 114 -8.14 -7.88 -7.96
N VAL A 115 -7.85 -6.67 -7.50
CA VAL A 115 -8.72 -5.50 -7.73
C VAL A 115 -8.19 -4.76 -8.96
N THR A 116 -8.94 -4.84 -10.04
CA THR A 116 -8.60 -4.30 -11.36
C THR A 116 -9.71 -3.37 -11.87
N ASN A 117 -9.50 -2.76 -13.03
CA ASN A 117 -10.56 -2.00 -13.70
C ASN A 117 -11.79 -2.88 -14.01
N ALA A 118 -11.60 -4.17 -14.30
CA ALA A 118 -12.73 -5.09 -14.45
C ALA A 118 -13.53 -5.26 -13.16
N THR A 119 -12.86 -5.30 -12.01
CA THR A 119 -13.52 -5.33 -10.68
C THR A 119 -14.33 -4.05 -10.45
N LEU A 120 -13.82 -2.90 -10.89
CA LEU A 120 -14.53 -1.62 -10.80
C LEU A 120 -15.79 -1.60 -11.68
N GLU A 121 -15.74 -2.18 -12.89
CA GLU A 121 -16.93 -2.32 -13.75
C GLU A 121 -18.01 -3.19 -13.09
N VAL A 122 -17.60 -4.29 -12.46
CA VAL A 122 -18.55 -5.12 -11.67
C VAL A 122 -19.15 -4.29 -10.52
N ALA A 123 -18.34 -3.52 -9.80
CA ALA A 123 -18.82 -2.66 -8.72
C ALA A 123 -19.86 -1.63 -9.20
N ARG A 124 -19.67 -1.04 -10.40
CA ARG A 124 -20.60 -0.09 -11.03
C ARG A 124 -21.97 -0.69 -11.35
N SER A 125 -22.04 -2.01 -11.62
CA SER A 125 -23.30 -2.68 -11.91
C SER A 125 -24.22 -2.89 -10.70
N HIS A 126 -23.69 -2.64 -9.48
CA HIS A 126 -24.46 -2.83 -8.26
C HIS A 126 -25.41 -1.64 -7.96
N LYS A 127 -26.53 -1.95 -7.29
CA LYS A 127 -27.58 -0.98 -6.97
C LYS A 127 -27.09 0.08 -5.98
N PHE A 128 -27.69 1.27 -6.05
CA PHE A 128 -27.50 2.34 -5.06
C PHE A 128 -27.69 1.82 -3.62
N GLY A 129 -26.84 2.27 -2.71
CA GLY A 129 -26.85 1.88 -1.30
C GLY A 129 -26.05 0.63 -0.97
N THR A 130 -25.51 -0.08 -1.99
CA THR A 130 -24.63 -1.23 -1.78
C THR A 130 -23.16 -0.82 -1.66
N PHE A 131 -22.34 -1.71 -1.13
CA PHE A 131 -20.90 -1.50 -1.02
C PHE A 131 -20.24 -1.35 -2.39
N GLY A 132 -20.62 -2.18 -3.38
CA GLY A 132 -20.09 -2.08 -4.74
C GLY A 132 -20.37 -0.70 -5.35
N HIS A 133 -21.63 -0.22 -5.27
CA HIS A 133 -21.98 1.12 -5.75
C HIS A 133 -21.20 2.22 -5.03
N ALA A 134 -21.07 2.14 -3.70
CA ALA A 134 -20.33 3.14 -2.93
C ALA A 134 -18.84 3.19 -3.29
N TYR A 135 -18.22 2.02 -3.54
CA TYR A 135 -16.85 1.94 -4.03
C TYR A 135 -16.71 2.52 -5.43
N ALA A 136 -17.60 2.16 -6.34
CA ALA A 136 -17.58 2.71 -7.70
C ALA A 136 -17.72 4.25 -7.69
N GLN A 137 -18.66 4.77 -6.91
CA GLN A 137 -18.84 6.21 -6.73
C GLN A 137 -17.59 6.88 -6.14
N PHE A 138 -16.94 6.25 -5.15
CA PHE A 138 -15.69 6.74 -4.56
C PHE A 138 -14.58 6.86 -5.61
N MET A 139 -14.41 5.85 -6.45
CA MET A 139 -13.39 5.82 -7.50
C MET A 139 -13.69 6.84 -8.61
N ASP A 140 -14.92 6.86 -9.11
CA ASP A 140 -15.35 7.71 -10.22
C ASP A 140 -15.28 9.20 -9.89
N THR A 141 -15.74 9.59 -8.70
CA THR A 141 -15.68 11.01 -8.28
C THR A 141 -14.27 11.55 -8.12
N ARG A 142 -13.26 10.68 -7.99
CA ARG A 142 -11.84 11.03 -7.85
C ARG A 142 -11.02 10.76 -9.10
N GLY A 143 -11.61 10.14 -10.12
CA GLY A 143 -10.90 9.70 -11.32
C GLY A 143 -9.86 8.61 -11.04
N PHE A 144 -10.03 7.83 -9.97
CA PHE A 144 -9.10 6.78 -9.59
C PHE A 144 -9.35 5.52 -10.42
N GLN A 145 -8.26 4.83 -10.75
CA GLN A 145 -8.30 3.55 -11.46
C GLN A 145 -7.43 2.52 -10.75
N PRO A 146 -7.97 1.32 -10.43
CA PRO A 146 -7.23 0.27 -9.75
C PRO A 146 -5.91 -0.11 -10.43
N ASP A 147 -5.90 -0.17 -11.75
CA ASP A 147 -4.73 -0.60 -12.54
C ASP A 147 -3.57 0.42 -12.57
N TYR A 148 -3.78 1.65 -12.06
CA TYR A 148 -2.72 2.67 -11.97
C TYR A 148 -1.82 2.51 -10.75
N ARG A 149 -2.07 1.53 -9.90
CA ARG A 149 -1.26 1.31 -8.69
C ARG A 149 0.15 0.85 -9.03
N PRO A 150 1.17 1.32 -8.30
CA PRO A 150 2.54 0.87 -8.50
C PRO A 150 2.66 -0.66 -8.32
N ILE A 151 3.39 -1.30 -9.24
CA ILE A 151 3.67 -2.73 -9.19
C ILE A 151 4.62 -3.02 -7.99
N VAL A 152 4.43 -4.15 -7.32
CA VAL A 152 5.38 -4.66 -6.31
C VAL A 152 6.64 -5.13 -7.03
N ARG A 153 7.79 -4.54 -6.71
CA ARG A 153 9.04 -4.71 -7.46
C ARG A 153 10.16 -5.39 -6.68
N PHE A 154 10.25 -5.10 -5.38
CA PHE A 154 11.39 -5.51 -4.53
C PHE A 154 11.17 -6.83 -3.82
N SER A 155 10.19 -7.60 -4.22
CA SER A 155 9.98 -8.88 -3.63
C SER A 155 10.25 -9.97 -4.65
N ASN A 156 10.99 -10.99 -4.23
CA ASN A 156 11.10 -12.22 -4.97
C ASN A 156 9.70 -12.81 -5.21
N GLN A 157 9.55 -13.69 -6.21
CA GLN A 157 8.27 -14.36 -6.53
C GLN A 157 7.88 -15.37 -5.44
N ASP A 158 7.95 -14.95 -4.19
CA ASP A 158 7.51 -15.76 -3.08
C ASP A 158 5.97 -15.74 -2.97
N PRO A 159 5.35 -16.74 -2.38
CA PRO A 159 3.90 -16.78 -2.21
C PRO A 159 3.37 -15.63 -1.34
N TRP A 160 4.25 -14.92 -0.61
CA TRP A 160 3.89 -13.84 0.30
C TRP A 160 3.65 -12.50 -0.41
N ASN A 161 4.10 -12.36 -1.66
CA ASN A 161 3.91 -11.13 -2.44
C ASN A 161 2.46 -10.78 -2.65
N TYR A 162 1.62 -11.79 -2.85
CA TYR A 162 0.19 -11.59 -3.01
C TYR A 162 -0.41 -10.81 -1.83
N THR A 163 0.03 -11.07 -0.60
CA THR A 163 -0.49 -10.37 0.58
C THR A 163 -0.26 -8.85 0.53
N LEU A 164 0.91 -8.43 0.07
CA LEU A 164 1.24 -7.01 -0.07
C LEU A 164 0.48 -6.36 -1.24
N VAL A 165 0.39 -7.09 -2.36
CA VAL A 165 -0.41 -6.64 -3.51
C VAL A 165 -1.86 -6.46 -3.09
N ARG A 166 -2.44 -7.47 -2.42
CA ARG A 166 -3.82 -7.43 -1.93
C ARG A 166 -4.07 -6.24 -1.01
N LEU A 167 -3.20 -6.00 -0.03
CA LEU A 167 -3.33 -4.86 0.88
C LEU A 167 -3.29 -3.51 0.17
N ARG A 168 -2.47 -3.37 -0.87
CA ARG A 168 -2.46 -2.14 -1.69
C ARG A 168 -3.74 -1.98 -2.49
N GLU A 169 -4.26 -3.07 -3.02
CA GLU A 169 -5.45 -3.06 -3.86
C GLU A 169 -6.73 -2.77 -3.07
N ILE A 170 -6.84 -3.30 -1.86
CA ILE A 170 -8.03 -3.09 -1.01
C ILE A 170 -8.04 -1.73 -0.28
N HIS A 171 -6.97 -0.95 -0.37
CA HIS A 171 -6.85 0.33 0.33
C HIS A 171 -8.04 1.27 0.07
N ASP A 172 -8.53 1.34 -1.17
CA ASP A 172 -9.68 2.18 -1.52
C ASP A 172 -11.00 1.65 -0.95
N TYR A 173 -11.16 0.32 -0.80
CA TYR A 173 -12.28 -0.25 -0.06
C TYR A 173 -12.29 0.21 1.40
N LEU A 174 -11.09 0.33 2.01
CA LEU A 174 -10.98 0.76 3.39
C LEU A 174 -11.37 2.22 3.56
N HIS A 175 -11.05 3.12 2.61
CA HIS A 175 -11.57 4.49 2.61
C HIS A 175 -13.10 4.51 2.68
N VAL A 176 -13.76 3.67 1.86
CA VAL A 176 -15.22 3.58 1.81
C VAL A 176 -15.80 2.99 3.10
N LEU A 177 -15.22 1.91 3.59
CA LEU A 177 -15.74 1.18 4.75
C LEU A 177 -15.54 1.92 6.07
N PHE A 178 -14.37 2.53 6.28
CA PHE A 178 -14.11 3.34 7.48
C PHE A 178 -14.63 4.77 7.37
N GLU A 179 -15.14 5.19 6.20
CA GLU A 179 -15.50 6.60 5.89
C GLU A 179 -14.33 7.56 6.09
N CYS A 180 -13.12 7.13 5.77
CA CYS A 180 -11.95 7.99 5.78
C CYS A 180 -11.89 8.82 4.48
N PRO A 181 -11.78 10.15 4.53
CA PRO A 181 -11.58 10.97 3.34
C PRO A 181 -10.18 10.71 2.74
N THR A 182 -9.98 11.12 1.47
CA THR A 182 -8.66 11.08 0.80
C THR A 182 -7.79 12.32 1.11
N SER A 183 -8.12 13.07 2.15
CA SER A 183 -7.27 14.14 2.68
C SER A 183 -6.05 13.57 3.40
N VAL A 184 -5.02 14.38 3.62
CA VAL A 184 -3.81 13.97 4.37
C VAL A 184 -4.19 13.39 5.74
N GLU A 185 -5.14 14.00 6.46
CA GLU A 185 -5.62 13.48 7.75
C GLU A 185 -6.28 12.10 7.58
N GLY A 186 -7.13 11.92 6.57
CA GLY A 186 -7.80 10.65 6.31
C GLY A 186 -6.83 9.53 5.94
N GLU A 187 -5.79 9.83 5.17
CA GLU A 187 -4.71 8.89 4.87
C GLU A 187 -3.95 8.48 6.14
N ILE A 188 -3.62 9.42 7.03
CA ILE A 188 -2.96 9.14 8.31
C ILE A 188 -3.82 8.20 9.17
N ILE A 189 -5.12 8.48 9.25
CA ILE A 189 -6.08 7.65 9.99
C ILE A 189 -6.08 6.22 9.44
N LEU A 190 -6.21 6.09 8.13
CA LEU A 190 -6.27 4.79 7.49
C LEU A 190 -4.95 4.01 7.65
N LYS A 191 -3.81 4.69 7.53
CA LYS A 191 -2.49 4.11 7.80
C LYS A 191 -2.33 3.64 9.25
N ALA A 192 -2.91 4.35 10.21
CA ALA A 192 -2.90 3.91 11.62
C ALA A 192 -3.74 2.64 11.82
N ILE A 193 -4.90 2.53 11.18
CA ILE A 193 -5.74 1.31 11.18
C ILE A 193 -4.99 0.14 10.53
N GLU A 194 -4.45 0.34 9.32
CA GLU A 194 -3.65 -0.67 8.60
C GLU A 194 -2.46 -1.16 9.44
N PHE A 195 -1.72 -0.23 10.07
CA PHE A 195 -0.61 -0.59 10.94
C PHE A 195 -1.08 -1.44 12.11
N THR A 196 -2.16 -1.06 12.75
CA THR A 196 -2.67 -1.76 13.92
C THR A 196 -3.18 -3.15 13.56
N ASN A 197 -3.88 -3.30 12.45
CA ASN A 197 -4.41 -4.59 11.99
C ASN A 197 -3.33 -5.47 11.34
N CYS A 198 -2.63 -4.93 10.34
CA CYS A 198 -1.71 -5.69 9.47
C CYS A 198 -0.26 -5.70 9.98
N LYS A 199 0.10 -4.81 10.91
CA LYS A 199 1.47 -4.61 11.43
C LYS A 199 2.50 -4.36 10.31
N LEU A 200 2.10 -3.62 9.27
CA LEU A 200 2.99 -3.20 8.21
C LEU A 200 3.84 -2.01 8.66
N PRO A 201 5.17 -2.10 8.68
CA PRO A 201 6.04 -1.02 9.14
C PRO A 201 5.82 0.30 8.39
N ILE A 202 5.59 0.22 7.07
CA ILE A 202 5.37 1.40 6.23
C ILE A 202 4.08 2.14 6.59
N SER A 203 3.02 1.43 6.96
CA SER A 203 1.76 2.07 7.39
C SER A 203 1.96 2.81 8.71
N GLY A 204 2.68 2.22 9.68
CA GLY A 204 3.01 2.89 10.93
C GLY A 204 3.89 4.13 10.72
N LEU A 205 4.90 4.03 9.87
CA LEU A 205 5.78 5.14 9.52
C LEU A 205 5.01 6.26 8.81
N GLY A 206 4.14 5.92 7.86
CA GLY A 206 3.27 6.87 7.15
C GLY A 206 2.32 7.61 8.09
N ALA A 207 1.71 6.91 9.05
CA ALA A 207 0.86 7.53 10.05
C ALA A 207 1.65 8.50 10.95
N LEU A 208 2.85 8.11 11.39
CA LEU A 208 3.71 8.93 12.25
C LEU A 208 4.22 10.18 11.53
N ILE A 209 4.85 10.02 10.36
CA ILE A 209 5.43 11.15 9.60
C ILE A 209 4.33 12.10 9.12
N GLY A 210 3.22 11.55 8.59
CA GLY A 210 2.09 12.36 8.16
C GLY A 210 1.51 13.20 9.31
N SER A 211 1.44 12.63 10.51
CA SER A 211 0.89 13.33 11.68
C SER A 211 1.70 14.58 12.10
N ILE A 212 3.02 14.56 11.88
CA ILE A 212 3.91 15.69 12.21
C ILE A 212 3.72 16.86 11.22
N GLN A 213 3.27 16.57 10.01
CA GLN A 213 3.06 17.57 8.95
C GLN A 213 1.72 18.33 9.06
N LEU A 214 0.82 17.87 9.92
CA LEU A 214 -0.47 18.52 10.12
C LEU A 214 -0.35 19.80 11.00
N PRO A 215 -1.27 20.75 10.85
CA PRO A 215 -1.42 21.88 11.78
C PRO A 215 -1.57 21.42 13.24
N ALA A 216 -1.07 22.21 14.20
CA ALA A 216 -1.01 21.83 15.61
C ALA A 216 -2.36 21.41 16.22
N GLU A 217 -3.45 22.09 15.87
CA GLU A 217 -4.79 21.73 16.35
C GLU A 217 -5.27 20.39 15.81
N ASN A 218 -4.98 20.08 14.54
CA ASN A 218 -5.27 18.77 13.95
C ASN A 218 -4.43 17.66 14.61
N GLN A 219 -3.16 17.95 14.94
CA GLN A 219 -2.30 17.01 15.66
C GLN A 219 -2.87 16.66 17.06
N GLN A 220 -3.45 17.64 17.77
CA GLN A 220 -4.06 17.41 19.08
C GLN A 220 -5.27 16.47 18.98
N ARG A 221 -6.21 16.75 18.06
CA ARG A 221 -7.35 15.89 17.78
C ARG A 221 -6.90 14.47 17.39
N LEU A 222 -5.89 14.39 16.51
CA LEU A 222 -5.36 13.11 16.04
C LEU A 222 -4.80 12.27 17.20
N ARG A 223 -4.01 12.86 18.10
CA ARG A 223 -3.39 12.14 19.23
C ARG A 223 -4.40 11.68 20.26
N HIS A 224 -5.35 12.54 20.64
CA HIS A 224 -6.22 12.27 21.79
C HIS A 224 -7.51 11.54 21.44
N ILE A 225 -7.97 11.64 20.20
CA ILE A 225 -9.25 11.06 19.78
C ILE A 225 -9.03 9.99 18.71
N ILE A 226 -8.37 10.37 17.62
CA ILE A 226 -8.34 9.55 16.41
C ILE A 226 -7.40 8.35 16.55
N PHE A 227 -6.17 8.53 17.03
CA PHE A 227 -5.24 7.40 17.18
C PHE A 227 -5.72 6.34 18.17
N PRO A 228 -6.22 6.68 19.38
CA PRO A 228 -6.83 5.69 20.26
C PRO A 228 -7.97 4.92 19.61
N TRP A 229 -8.84 5.63 18.86
CA TRP A 229 -9.91 5.01 18.10
C TRP A 229 -9.36 4.11 16.97
N ALA A 230 -8.41 4.59 16.15
CA ALA A 230 -7.82 3.83 15.04
C ALA A 230 -7.14 2.54 15.52
N VAL A 231 -6.47 2.59 16.67
CA VAL A 231 -5.89 1.41 17.32
C VAL A 231 -6.99 0.40 17.68
N GLN A 232 -8.05 0.85 18.33
CA GLN A 232 -9.16 -0.04 18.68
C GLN A 232 -9.88 -0.59 17.45
N ALA A 233 -10.13 0.25 16.43
CA ALA A 233 -10.76 -0.16 15.18
C ALA A 233 -9.92 -1.24 14.47
N GLY A 234 -8.61 -1.03 14.34
CA GLY A 234 -7.73 -1.99 13.72
C GLY A 234 -7.56 -3.31 14.50
N LEU A 235 -7.66 -3.28 15.83
CA LEU A 235 -7.59 -4.49 16.66
C LEU A 235 -8.90 -5.30 16.64
N LYS A 236 -10.05 -4.63 16.51
CA LYS A 236 -11.37 -5.28 16.59
C LYS A 236 -11.84 -5.84 15.25
N CYS A 237 -11.44 -5.24 14.13
CA CYS A 237 -11.88 -5.71 12.83
C CYS A 237 -11.17 -7.00 12.41
N THR A 238 -11.85 -7.78 11.59
CA THR A 238 -11.30 -8.97 10.92
C THR A 238 -9.98 -8.62 10.21
N PRO A 239 -9.01 -9.57 10.10
CA PRO A 239 -7.81 -9.39 9.29
C PRO A 239 -8.13 -8.85 7.90
N LEU A 240 -7.76 -7.60 7.63
CA LEU A 240 -8.19 -6.87 6.44
C LEU A 240 -7.77 -7.55 5.13
N GLU A 241 -6.58 -8.16 5.10
CA GLU A 241 -6.08 -8.88 3.93
C GLU A 241 -6.84 -10.19 3.63
N SER A 242 -7.58 -10.70 4.62
CA SER A 242 -8.30 -11.99 4.52
C SER A 242 -9.77 -11.83 4.13
N ILE A 243 -10.24 -10.60 3.94
CA ILE A 243 -11.63 -10.32 3.58
C ILE A 243 -11.81 -10.40 2.06
N ASP A 244 -12.79 -11.19 1.64
CA ASP A 244 -13.25 -11.24 0.26
C ASP A 244 -14.29 -10.16 0.00
N TYR A 245 -13.79 -8.92 -0.20
CA TYR A 245 -14.63 -7.73 -0.37
C TYR A 245 -15.52 -7.81 -1.60
N GLU A 246 -15.01 -8.37 -2.68
CA GLU A 246 -15.68 -8.43 -3.99
C GLU A 246 -16.96 -9.27 -3.94
N SER A 247 -16.96 -10.34 -3.17
CA SER A 247 -18.16 -11.18 -2.97
C SER A 247 -19.29 -10.45 -2.22
N HIS A 248 -18.97 -9.34 -1.54
CA HIS A 248 -19.88 -8.55 -0.72
C HIS A 248 -20.35 -7.24 -1.38
N PHE A 249 -20.06 -7.03 -2.65
CA PHE A 249 -20.49 -5.82 -3.38
C PHE A 249 -22.01 -5.62 -3.37
N HIS A 250 -22.78 -6.69 -3.28
CA HIS A 250 -24.24 -6.64 -3.25
C HIS A 250 -24.83 -6.24 -1.88
N LEU A 251 -24.04 -6.28 -0.81
CA LEU A 251 -24.47 -5.92 0.54
C LEU A 251 -24.41 -4.42 0.76
N SER A 252 -25.22 -3.91 1.71
CA SER A 252 -25.08 -2.53 2.17
C SER A 252 -23.79 -2.31 2.94
N LEU A 253 -23.29 -1.07 2.97
CA LEU A 253 -22.12 -0.70 3.77
C LEU A 253 -22.25 -1.09 5.25
N GLN A 254 -23.46 -0.94 5.80
CA GLN A 254 -23.74 -1.31 7.20
C GLN A 254 -23.58 -2.81 7.43
N GLN A 255 -24.10 -3.64 6.54
CA GLN A 255 -23.97 -5.10 6.63
C GLN A 255 -22.50 -5.53 6.54
N VAL A 256 -21.73 -4.98 5.58
CA VAL A 256 -20.30 -5.30 5.46
C VAL A 256 -19.53 -4.89 6.71
N ARG A 257 -19.81 -3.70 7.25
CA ARG A 257 -19.18 -3.23 8.50
C ARG A 257 -19.50 -4.14 9.69
N GLN A 258 -20.73 -4.56 9.83
CA GLN A 258 -21.16 -5.49 10.90
C GLN A 258 -20.47 -6.84 10.78
N LEU A 259 -20.39 -7.41 9.57
CA LEU A 259 -19.75 -8.70 9.32
C LEU A 259 -18.27 -8.72 9.76
N TYR A 260 -17.57 -7.61 9.57
CA TYR A 260 -16.13 -7.56 9.76
C TYR A 260 -15.67 -6.70 10.93
N GLY A 261 -16.59 -6.23 11.76
CA GLY A 261 -16.28 -5.40 12.94
C GLY A 261 -15.66 -4.04 12.58
N ILE A 262 -16.04 -3.47 11.44
CA ILE A 262 -15.51 -2.20 10.96
C ILE A 262 -16.34 -1.05 11.52
N ASN A 263 -15.70 -0.14 12.24
CA ASN A 263 -16.31 1.07 12.77
C ASN A 263 -15.93 2.29 11.94
N LYS A 264 -16.87 3.20 11.74
CA LYS A 264 -16.60 4.46 11.05
C LYS A 264 -15.70 5.37 11.88
N VAL A 265 -14.94 6.22 11.19
CA VAL A 265 -14.17 7.30 11.81
C VAL A 265 -15.09 8.23 12.64
N PRO A 266 -14.73 8.60 13.89
CA PRO A 266 -15.49 9.56 14.66
C PRO A 266 -15.39 10.93 14.00
N ARG A 267 -16.53 11.62 13.94
CA ARG A 267 -16.63 13.00 13.42
C ARG A 267 -16.12 14.03 14.42
#